data_93a2a684c7038e6e8038a38555a96d52
#
_entry.id   93a2a684c7038e6e8038a38555a96d52
#
_cell.length_a   1.000
_cell.length_b   1.000
_cell.length_c   1.000
_cell.angle_alpha   90.00
_cell.angle_beta   90.00
_cell.angle_gamma   90.00
#
_symmetry.space_group_name_H-M   'P 1'
#
loop_
_entity.id
_entity.type
_entity.pdbx_description
1 polymer ?
#
loop_
_entity_poly.entity_id
_entity_poly.type
_entity_poly.pdbx_seq_one_letter_code
_entity_poly.pdbx_strand_id
1 'polypeptide(L)'
;MLSVSSKVRSALLFTGELLRLLDLFDRHSISALPFKGPVLADMLYGDIAARDYCDLDILLRRQDIGQAVAALLAAGYTTDLPSDPGQRQAYLRTRYEIHFTSPGGAIPIEIHQSFLPPAYGFSLSPRLQRRSFLAREILALAPADVLLVLCAHGAKHAWSEPGLVRDVARLMEISAGELCWPDLLRDAAAMGARRMLLLGLLLAAREDAPMPAEILSAAQQDRSVVRLAGRIRAGGPESHRFFLQARERWRDKLACCARLALTPNEQDYSLLPLPRFLSPLYYPLHAVRVAGKYGLGL
;
A
#
# COMPACT_ATOMS: atom_id res chain seq x y z
N MET A 1 14.86 19.86 1.01
CA MET A 1 13.63 20.40 1.61
C MET A 1 12.97 21.34 0.61
N LEU A 2 11.78 21.01 0.09
CA LEU A 2 11.05 21.89 -0.83
C LEU A 2 10.61 23.14 -0.09
N SER A 3 10.57 24.32 -0.76
CA SER A 3 9.98 25.52 -0.15
C SER A 3 8.47 25.32 0.10
N VAL A 4 7.89 26.03 1.05
CA VAL A 4 6.44 25.97 1.34
C VAL A 4 5.61 26.19 0.08
N SER A 5 6.00 27.14 -0.78
CA SER A 5 5.35 27.41 -2.06
C SER A 5 5.40 26.21 -3.02
N SER A 6 6.51 25.45 -3.06
CA SER A 6 6.62 24.28 -3.94
C SER A 6 5.79 23.09 -3.43
N LYS A 7 5.65 22.91 -2.11
CA LYS A 7 4.79 21.87 -1.53
C LYS A 7 3.31 22.13 -1.83
N VAL A 8 2.85 23.35 -1.62
CA VAL A 8 1.46 23.75 -1.92
C VAL A 8 1.16 23.57 -3.41
N ARG A 9 2.07 23.98 -4.29
CA ARG A 9 1.91 23.80 -5.73
C ARG A 9 1.82 22.33 -6.10
N SER A 10 2.70 21.48 -5.55
CA SER A 10 2.67 20.03 -5.76
C SER A 10 1.35 19.45 -5.28
N ALA A 11 0.93 19.76 -4.07
CA ALA A 11 -0.33 19.28 -3.50
C ALA A 11 -1.54 19.64 -4.37
N LEU A 12 -1.61 20.87 -4.89
CA LEU A 12 -2.67 21.30 -5.80
C LEU A 12 -2.66 20.53 -7.12
N LEU A 13 -1.48 20.27 -7.70
CA LEU A 13 -1.35 19.48 -8.94
C LEU A 13 -1.83 18.05 -8.75
N PHE A 14 -1.36 17.37 -7.69
CA PHE A 14 -1.79 16.01 -7.36
C PHE A 14 -3.29 15.94 -7.06
N THR A 15 -3.81 16.91 -6.33
CA THR A 15 -5.24 16.98 -6.01
C THR A 15 -6.10 17.19 -7.26
N GLY A 16 -5.70 18.09 -8.14
CA GLY A 16 -6.39 18.32 -9.41
C GLY A 16 -6.41 17.08 -10.28
N GLU A 17 -5.30 16.34 -10.31
CA GLU A 17 -5.21 15.09 -11.06
C GLU A 17 -6.07 13.98 -10.42
N LEU A 18 -6.07 13.87 -9.10
CA LEU A 18 -6.94 12.93 -8.39
C LEU A 18 -8.42 13.18 -8.71
N LEU A 19 -8.86 14.43 -8.71
CA LEU A 19 -10.24 14.77 -9.06
C LEU A 19 -10.59 14.38 -10.50
N ARG A 20 -9.68 14.60 -11.47
CA ARG A 20 -9.86 14.15 -12.85
C ARG A 20 -9.98 12.63 -12.95
N LEU A 21 -9.15 11.88 -12.22
CA LEU A 21 -9.22 10.42 -12.17
C LEU A 21 -10.55 9.93 -11.60
N LEU A 22 -11.00 10.52 -10.51
CA LEU A 22 -12.29 10.19 -9.91
C LEU A 22 -13.45 10.47 -10.87
N ASP A 23 -13.43 11.60 -11.59
CA ASP A 23 -14.42 11.91 -12.62
C ASP A 23 -14.35 10.94 -13.79
N LEU A 24 -13.16 10.53 -14.21
CA LEU A 24 -12.98 9.52 -15.25
C LEU A 24 -13.61 8.19 -14.82
N PHE A 25 -13.32 7.74 -13.61
CA PHE A 25 -13.83 6.48 -13.09
C PHE A 25 -15.34 6.49 -12.89
N ASP A 26 -15.92 7.61 -12.42
CA ASP A 26 -17.37 7.75 -12.27
C ASP A 26 -18.10 7.66 -13.62
N ARG A 27 -17.57 8.31 -14.67
CA ARG A 27 -18.14 8.21 -16.03
C ARG A 27 -18.17 6.78 -16.56
N HIS A 28 -17.27 5.93 -16.06
CA HIS A 28 -17.19 4.52 -16.41
C HIS A 28 -17.85 3.60 -15.36
N SER A 29 -18.54 4.15 -14.36
CA SER A 29 -19.16 3.40 -13.25
C SER A 29 -18.16 2.52 -12.48
N ILE A 30 -16.91 2.95 -12.40
CA ILE A 30 -15.83 2.31 -11.66
C ILE A 30 -15.78 2.91 -10.25
N SER A 31 -15.93 2.06 -9.23
CA SER A 31 -15.82 2.48 -7.83
C SER A 31 -14.36 2.61 -7.44
N ALA A 32 -13.89 3.84 -7.27
CA ALA A 32 -12.51 4.16 -6.93
C ALA A 32 -12.37 4.54 -5.44
N LEU A 33 -11.36 4.00 -4.77
CA LEU A 33 -11.03 4.28 -3.39
C LEU A 33 -9.62 4.88 -3.32
N PRO A 34 -9.45 6.20 -3.33
CA PRO A 34 -8.17 6.82 -3.03
C PRO A 34 -7.88 6.64 -1.53
N PHE A 35 -6.69 6.12 -1.17
CA PHE A 35 -6.42 5.76 0.22
C PHE A 35 -5.14 6.35 0.82
N LYS A 36 -4.35 7.04 -0.01
CA LYS A 36 -3.18 7.82 0.38
C LYS A 36 -3.17 9.20 -0.30
N GLY A 37 -1.99 9.80 -0.49
CA GLY A 37 -1.83 11.07 -1.18
C GLY A 37 -2.65 12.21 -0.55
N PRO A 38 -3.31 13.04 -1.37
CA PRO A 38 -4.07 14.21 -0.91
C PRO A 38 -5.22 13.87 0.05
N VAL A 39 -5.91 12.74 -0.18
CA VAL A 39 -7.05 12.32 0.67
C VAL A 39 -6.60 11.97 2.08
N LEU A 40 -5.48 11.28 2.22
CA LEU A 40 -4.91 10.98 3.53
C LEU A 40 -4.39 12.26 4.21
N ALA A 41 -3.78 13.18 3.45
CA ALA A 41 -3.32 14.46 3.99
C ALA A 41 -4.49 15.30 4.53
N ASP A 42 -5.58 15.42 3.76
CA ASP A 42 -6.80 16.09 4.20
C ASP A 42 -7.42 15.40 5.43
N MET A 43 -7.51 14.07 5.39
CA MET A 43 -8.09 13.29 6.49
C MET A 43 -7.34 13.48 7.80
N LEU A 44 -6.03 13.48 7.78
CA LEU A 44 -5.21 13.52 8.99
C LEU A 44 -4.96 14.95 9.48
N TYR A 45 -4.79 15.88 8.56
CA TYR A 45 -4.27 17.23 8.89
C TYR A 45 -5.25 18.36 8.53
N GLY A 46 -6.31 18.09 7.77
CA GLY A 46 -7.20 19.12 7.24
C GLY A 46 -6.53 20.03 6.19
N ASP A 47 -5.36 19.63 5.71
CA ASP A 47 -4.54 20.37 4.75
C ASP A 47 -3.83 19.39 3.78
N ILE A 48 -4.15 19.50 2.50
CA ILE A 48 -3.57 18.66 1.45
C ILE A 48 -2.05 18.83 1.30
N ALA A 49 -1.49 19.93 1.77
CA ALA A 49 -0.06 20.24 1.69
C ALA A 49 0.74 19.88 2.97
N ALA A 50 0.06 19.43 4.02
CA ALA A 50 0.71 19.11 5.29
C ALA A 50 1.59 17.84 5.24
N ARG A 51 1.38 16.98 4.23
CA ARG A 51 2.08 15.72 4.03
C ARG A 51 2.81 15.73 2.69
N ASP A 52 4.00 15.12 2.64
CA ASP A 52 4.70 14.87 1.37
C ASP A 52 4.17 13.56 0.76
N TYR A 53 3.91 13.57 -0.55
CA TYR A 53 3.56 12.39 -1.36
C TYR A 53 4.05 12.60 -2.79
N CYS A 54 4.38 11.52 -3.48
CA CYS A 54 4.96 11.53 -4.82
C CYS A 54 4.12 10.78 -5.87
N ASP A 55 3.02 10.18 -5.45
CA ASP A 55 2.12 9.35 -6.24
C ASP A 55 0.66 9.49 -5.79
N LEU A 56 -0.25 8.96 -6.61
CA LEU A 56 -1.66 8.84 -6.30
C LEU A 56 -2.01 7.35 -6.19
N ASP A 57 -2.31 6.89 -4.99
CA ASP A 57 -2.72 5.51 -4.72
C ASP A 57 -4.25 5.36 -4.76
N ILE A 58 -4.76 4.58 -5.70
CA ILE A 58 -6.19 4.34 -5.88
C ILE A 58 -6.47 2.85 -5.92
N LEU A 59 -7.25 2.34 -4.97
CA LEU A 59 -7.68 0.95 -4.96
C LEU A 59 -8.94 0.79 -5.80
N LEU A 60 -8.93 -0.17 -6.72
CA LEU A 60 -10.07 -0.58 -7.53
C LEU A 60 -10.42 -2.04 -7.26
N ARG A 61 -11.68 -2.41 -7.51
CA ARG A 61 -12.06 -3.82 -7.50
C ARG A 61 -11.38 -4.53 -8.67
N ARG A 62 -10.94 -5.75 -8.43
CA ARG A 62 -10.23 -6.56 -9.44
C ARG A 62 -10.99 -6.71 -10.75
N GLN A 63 -12.31 -6.79 -10.68
CA GLN A 63 -13.18 -6.89 -11.86
C GLN A 63 -13.18 -5.62 -12.73
N ASP A 64 -12.93 -4.45 -12.13
CA ASP A 64 -12.99 -3.15 -12.79
C ASP A 64 -11.64 -2.76 -13.44
N ILE A 65 -10.54 -3.48 -13.14
CA ILE A 65 -9.18 -3.15 -13.60
C ILE A 65 -9.07 -3.09 -15.12
N GLY A 66 -9.64 -4.05 -15.83
CA GLY A 66 -9.58 -4.07 -17.30
C GLY A 66 -10.23 -2.83 -17.92
N GLN A 67 -11.39 -2.43 -17.40
CA GLN A 67 -12.11 -1.24 -17.84
C GLN A 67 -11.36 0.04 -17.43
N ALA A 68 -10.79 0.09 -16.22
CA ALA A 68 -10.00 1.23 -15.77
C ALA A 68 -8.75 1.45 -16.64
N VAL A 69 -8.02 0.37 -16.96
CA VAL A 69 -6.86 0.43 -17.87
C VAL A 69 -7.26 0.98 -19.24
N ALA A 70 -8.36 0.50 -19.81
CA ALA A 70 -8.84 0.99 -21.11
C ALA A 70 -9.23 2.48 -21.05
N ALA A 71 -9.94 2.90 -19.99
CA ALA A 71 -10.35 4.28 -19.78
C ALA A 71 -9.15 5.23 -19.62
N LEU A 72 -8.16 4.81 -18.83
CA LEU A 72 -6.93 5.60 -18.61
C LEU A 72 -6.13 5.77 -19.91
N LEU A 73 -5.92 4.69 -20.67
CA LEU A 73 -5.22 4.76 -21.96
C LEU A 73 -5.96 5.66 -22.96
N ALA A 74 -7.29 5.55 -23.03
CA ALA A 74 -8.11 6.40 -23.90
C ALA A 74 -8.06 7.89 -23.48
N ALA A 75 -7.85 8.16 -22.19
CA ALA A 75 -7.67 9.52 -21.66
C ALA A 75 -6.23 10.06 -21.77
N GLY A 76 -5.31 9.31 -22.41
CA GLY A 76 -3.94 9.73 -22.67
C GLY A 76 -2.95 9.46 -21.54
N TYR A 77 -3.31 8.65 -20.54
CA TYR A 77 -2.36 8.18 -19.54
C TYR A 77 -1.42 7.14 -20.14
N THR A 78 -0.16 7.19 -19.76
CA THR A 78 0.86 6.23 -20.20
C THR A 78 1.15 5.20 -19.11
N THR A 79 1.59 4.00 -19.50
CA THR A 79 1.87 2.89 -18.61
C THR A 79 2.97 2.01 -19.17
N ASP A 80 3.63 1.24 -18.30
CA ASP A 80 4.61 0.21 -18.62
C ASP A 80 3.99 -1.16 -18.93
N LEU A 81 2.66 -1.24 -18.98
CA LEU A 81 1.95 -2.49 -19.32
C LEU A 81 2.34 -3.02 -20.70
N PRO A 82 2.50 -4.35 -20.85
CA PRO A 82 2.76 -4.97 -22.15
C PRO A 82 1.75 -4.54 -23.21
N SER A 83 2.23 -4.26 -24.41
CA SER A 83 1.37 -3.90 -25.55
C SER A 83 0.52 -5.07 -26.03
N ASP A 84 1.05 -6.31 -25.95
CA ASP A 84 0.31 -7.52 -26.29
C ASP A 84 -0.83 -7.78 -25.31
N PRO A 85 -2.08 -7.96 -25.77
CA PRO A 85 -3.24 -8.16 -24.88
C PRO A 85 -3.13 -9.40 -24.01
N GLY A 86 -2.52 -10.48 -24.50
CA GLY A 86 -2.35 -11.72 -23.76
C GLY A 86 -1.34 -11.60 -22.63
N GLN A 87 -0.20 -11.00 -22.91
CA GLN A 87 0.82 -10.68 -21.91
C GLN A 87 0.28 -9.68 -20.87
N ARG A 88 -0.44 -8.65 -21.31
CA ARG A 88 -1.10 -7.69 -20.43
C ARG A 88 -2.06 -8.38 -19.46
N GLN A 89 -2.88 -9.30 -19.95
CA GLN A 89 -3.81 -10.04 -19.08
C GLN A 89 -3.06 -10.92 -18.06
N ALA A 90 -1.96 -11.58 -18.46
CA ALA A 90 -1.14 -12.36 -17.54
C ALA A 90 -0.49 -11.45 -16.48
N TYR A 91 0.05 -10.33 -16.90
CA TYR A 91 0.64 -9.31 -16.03
C TYR A 91 -0.37 -8.79 -15.00
N LEU A 92 -1.56 -8.38 -15.42
CA LEU A 92 -2.63 -7.88 -14.55
C LEU A 92 -3.11 -8.90 -13.51
N ARG A 93 -2.97 -10.20 -13.79
CA ARG A 93 -3.34 -11.28 -12.83
C ARG A 93 -2.35 -11.43 -11.67
N THR A 94 -1.08 -11.08 -11.90
CA THR A 94 0.01 -11.30 -10.94
C THR A 94 0.38 -10.05 -10.17
N ARG A 95 0.07 -8.86 -10.72
CA ARG A 95 0.37 -7.57 -10.09
C ARG A 95 -0.69 -7.17 -9.09
N TYR A 96 -0.27 -6.50 -8.02
CA TYR A 96 -1.17 -5.88 -7.05
C TYR A 96 -1.34 -4.38 -7.30
N GLU A 97 -0.41 -3.77 -8.04
CA GLU A 97 -0.42 -2.38 -8.47
C GLU A 97 -0.04 -2.26 -9.94
N ILE A 98 -0.52 -1.23 -10.61
CA ILE A 98 -0.28 -0.92 -12.01
C ILE A 98 0.11 0.55 -12.06
N HIS A 99 1.27 0.82 -12.64
CA HIS A 99 1.80 2.18 -12.73
C HIS A 99 1.29 2.87 -13.98
N PHE A 100 0.84 4.10 -13.79
CA PHE A 100 0.48 5.04 -14.84
C PHE A 100 1.17 6.36 -14.59
N THR A 101 1.26 7.15 -15.65
CA THR A 101 1.72 8.54 -15.59
C THR A 101 0.67 9.42 -16.27
N SER A 102 0.36 10.54 -15.64
CA SER A 102 -0.64 11.47 -16.16
C SER A 102 -0.27 12.02 -17.54
N PRO A 103 -1.25 12.48 -18.35
CA PRO A 103 -0.98 13.21 -19.58
C PRO A 103 -0.06 14.39 -19.29
N GLY A 104 1.08 14.48 -20.04
CA GLY A 104 2.14 15.46 -19.76
C GLY A 104 3.26 14.98 -18.84
N GLY A 105 3.20 13.74 -18.31
CA GLY A 105 4.33 13.07 -17.65
C GLY A 105 4.66 13.53 -16.23
N ALA A 106 3.77 14.31 -15.58
CA ALA A 106 4.11 14.99 -14.33
C ALA A 106 3.73 14.23 -13.05
N ILE A 107 2.70 13.37 -13.08
CA ILE A 107 2.14 12.76 -11.88
C ILE A 107 2.11 11.25 -12.02
N PRO A 108 2.84 10.52 -11.15
CA PRO A 108 2.73 9.07 -11.03
C PRO A 108 1.41 8.66 -10.38
N ILE A 109 0.82 7.58 -10.87
CA ILE A 109 -0.44 7.03 -10.39
C ILE A 109 -0.27 5.53 -10.21
N GLU A 110 -0.67 5.02 -9.06
CA GLU A 110 -0.69 3.59 -8.74
C GLU A 110 -2.13 3.10 -8.61
N ILE A 111 -2.55 2.29 -9.56
CA ILE A 111 -3.84 1.61 -9.51
C ILE A 111 -3.67 0.28 -8.79
N HIS A 112 -4.18 0.19 -7.58
CA HIS A 112 -4.05 -0.97 -6.71
C HIS A 112 -5.20 -1.95 -6.87
N GLN A 113 -4.91 -3.24 -6.80
CA GLN A 113 -5.87 -4.34 -6.66
C GLN A 113 -5.92 -4.87 -5.21
N SER A 114 -4.94 -4.51 -4.39
CA SER A 114 -4.86 -4.80 -2.96
C SER A 114 -3.93 -3.79 -2.29
N PHE A 115 -4.07 -3.59 -0.98
CA PHE A 115 -3.26 -2.62 -0.22
C PHE A 115 -1.77 -2.98 -0.13
N LEU A 116 -1.45 -4.29 -0.20
CA LEU A 116 -0.09 -4.81 -0.23
C LEU A 116 0.03 -5.94 -1.26
N PRO A 117 1.27 -6.29 -1.68
CA PRO A 117 1.50 -7.44 -2.55
C PRO A 117 0.79 -8.69 -2.03
N PRO A 118 0.07 -9.46 -2.87
CA PRO A 118 -0.61 -10.69 -2.45
C PRO A 118 0.33 -11.73 -1.81
N ALA A 119 1.61 -11.70 -2.22
CA ALA A 119 2.64 -12.53 -1.61
C ALA A 119 2.78 -12.29 -0.11
N TYR A 120 2.51 -11.09 0.36
CA TYR A 120 2.59 -10.75 1.78
C TYR A 120 1.42 -11.28 2.61
N GLY A 121 0.34 -11.75 1.98
CA GLY A 121 -0.79 -12.37 2.68
C GLY A 121 -1.57 -11.43 3.59
N PHE A 122 -1.51 -10.13 3.33
CA PHE A 122 -2.36 -9.14 3.99
C PHE A 122 -3.66 -9.01 3.18
N SER A 123 -4.77 -9.37 3.78
CA SER A 123 -6.09 -9.30 3.13
C SER A 123 -7.06 -8.57 4.04
N LEU A 124 -7.41 -7.35 3.67
CA LEU A 124 -8.37 -6.52 4.34
C LEU A 124 -9.64 -6.41 3.50
N SER A 125 -10.79 -6.74 4.08
CA SER A 125 -12.10 -6.38 3.54
C SER A 125 -12.48 -5.02 4.11
N PRO A 126 -12.31 -3.92 3.35
CA PRO A 126 -12.35 -2.59 3.93
C PRO A 126 -13.77 -2.18 4.32
N ARG A 127 -13.90 -1.55 5.48
CA ARG A 127 -15.08 -0.79 5.88
C ARG A 127 -15.01 0.56 5.19
N LEU A 128 -15.94 0.80 4.29
CA LEU A 128 -16.00 2.03 3.50
C LEU A 128 -17.03 2.99 4.09
N GLN A 129 -16.67 4.26 4.06
CA GLN A 129 -17.56 5.36 4.45
C GLN A 129 -17.53 6.45 3.37
N ARG A 130 -18.57 7.29 3.34
CA ARG A 130 -18.55 8.50 2.54
C ARG A 130 -17.84 9.60 3.33
N ARG A 131 -16.98 10.34 2.63
CA ARG A 131 -16.25 11.45 3.19
C ARG A 131 -16.30 12.64 2.23
N SER A 132 -16.52 13.82 2.76
CA SER A 132 -16.33 15.05 2.00
C SER A 132 -14.83 15.28 1.80
N PHE A 133 -14.41 15.45 0.56
CA PHE A 133 -13.07 15.83 0.17
C PHE A 133 -13.17 17.02 -0.78
N LEU A 134 -12.80 18.20 -0.30
CA LEU A 134 -13.08 19.47 -0.96
C LEU A 134 -14.59 19.61 -1.26
N ALA A 135 -14.99 19.83 -2.49
CA ALA A 135 -16.39 19.98 -2.89
C ALA A 135 -17.05 18.68 -3.39
N ARG A 136 -16.47 17.49 -3.06
CA ARG A 136 -16.92 16.18 -3.58
C ARG A 136 -17.06 15.17 -2.45
N GLU A 137 -18.10 14.32 -2.55
CA GLU A 137 -18.21 13.10 -1.75
C GLU A 137 -17.40 11.98 -2.40
N ILE A 138 -16.51 11.36 -1.62
CA ILE A 138 -15.67 10.24 -2.06
C ILE A 138 -15.88 9.03 -1.15
N LEU A 139 -15.49 7.84 -1.64
CA LEU A 139 -15.28 6.69 -0.79
C LEU A 139 -13.97 6.84 -0.02
N ALA A 140 -14.00 6.51 1.26
CA ALA A 140 -12.83 6.49 2.13
C ALA A 140 -12.86 5.26 3.04
N LEU A 141 -11.71 4.88 3.57
CA LEU A 141 -11.58 3.85 4.59
C LEU A 141 -12.09 4.38 5.93
N ALA A 142 -12.72 3.52 6.73
CA ALA A 142 -12.95 3.81 8.14
C ALA A 142 -11.62 3.95 8.91
N PRO A 143 -11.54 4.78 9.97
CA PRO A 143 -10.27 5.05 10.68
C PRO A 143 -9.52 3.82 11.14
N ALA A 144 -10.22 2.78 11.63
CA ALA A 144 -9.60 1.53 12.02
C ALA A 144 -8.90 0.81 10.85
N ASP A 145 -9.47 0.86 9.64
CA ASP A 145 -8.88 0.25 8.46
C ASP A 145 -7.71 1.09 7.91
N VAL A 146 -7.81 2.42 7.99
CA VAL A 146 -6.66 3.31 7.70
C VAL A 146 -5.49 2.95 8.60
N LEU A 147 -5.72 2.76 9.91
CA LEU A 147 -4.67 2.40 10.86
C LEU A 147 -4.01 1.06 10.50
N LEU A 148 -4.81 0.04 10.16
CA LEU A 148 -4.30 -1.27 9.73
C LEU A 148 -3.46 -1.16 8.46
N VAL A 149 -3.93 -0.40 7.46
CA VAL A 149 -3.21 -0.18 6.20
C VAL A 149 -1.91 0.57 6.43
N LEU A 150 -1.92 1.66 7.21
CA LEU A 150 -0.70 2.42 7.53
C LEU A 150 0.33 1.57 8.27
N CYS A 151 -0.09 0.79 9.27
CA CYS A 151 0.82 -0.09 10.01
C CYS A 151 1.40 -1.21 9.13
N ALA A 152 0.59 -1.80 8.25
CA ALA A 152 1.05 -2.82 7.33
C ALA A 152 1.98 -2.25 6.24
N HIS A 153 1.68 -1.05 5.74
CA HIS A 153 2.53 -0.31 4.81
C HIS A 153 3.85 0.11 5.46
N GLY A 154 3.81 0.64 6.68
CA GLY A 154 5.01 0.93 7.45
C GLY A 154 5.89 -0.30 7.64
N ALA A 155 5.30 -1.47 7.92
CA ALA A 155 6.05 -2.72 8.02
C ALA A 155 6.65 -3.16 6.68
N LYS A 156 5.95 -2.93 5.53
CA LYS A 156 6.46 -3.18 4.17
C LYS A 156 7.74 -2.37 3.92
N HIS A 157 7.75 -1.10 4.29
CA HIS A 157 8.86 -0.16 4.08
C HIS A 157 9.82 -0.07 5.28
N ALA A 158 9.72 -1.02 6.24
CA ALA A 158 10.55 -1.05 7.45
C ALA A 158 10.55 0.29 8.22
N TRP A 159 9.48 1.08 8.09
CA TRP A 159 9.32 2.40 8.69
C TRP A 159 10.46 3.38 8.36
N SER A 160 11.04 3.25 7.15
CA SER A 160 12.16 4.07 6.68
C SER A 160 11.81 5.56 6.57
N GLU A 161 10.53 5.87 6.39
CA GLU A 161 10.02 7.23 6.26
C GLU A 161 9.41 7.72 7.58
N PRO A 162 9.98 8.79 8.19
CA PRO A 162 9.44 9.35 9.44
C PRO A 162 7.98 9.83 9.33
N GLY A 163 7.53 10.20 8.14
CA GLY A 163 6.16 10.59 7.86
C GLY A 163 5.15 9.50 8.20
N LEU A 164 5.49 8.23 7.98
CA LEU A 164 4.61 7.10 8.28
C LEU A 164 4.26 6.99 9.77
N VAL A 165 5.22 7.25 10.66
CA VAL A 165 4.99 7.23 12.11
C VAL A 165 4.09 8.40 12.52
N ARG A 166 4.33 9.60 11.97
CA ARG A 166 3.53 10.78 12.24
C ARG A 166 2.09 10.61 11.73
N ASP A 167 1.89 9.98 10.57
CA ASP A 167 0.55 9.68 10.04
C ASP A 167 -0.23 8.77 11.00
N VAL A 168 0.41 7.72 11.54
CA VAL A 168 -0.22 6.85 12.54
C VAL A 168 -0.53 7.61 13.81
N ALA A 169 0.41 8.39 14.35
CA ALA A 169 0.22 9.18 15.55
C ALA A 169 -0.95 10.17 15.37
N ARG A 170 -0.98 10.88 14.25
CA ARG A 170 -2.04 11.84 13.95
C ARG A 170 -3.40 11.19 13.79
N LEU A 171 -3.47 10.02 13.12
CA LEU A 171 -4.72 9.27 13.04
C LEU A 171 -5.25 8.88 14.42
N MET A 172 -4.37 8.45 15.31
CA MET A 172 -4.76 8.10 16.68
C MET A 172 -5.30 9.30 17.46
N GLU A 173 -4.70 10.50 17.30
CA GLU A 173 -5.18 11.71 17.92
C GLU A 173 -6.60 12.07 17.48
N ILE A 174 -6.86 12.10 16.16
CA ILE A 174 -8.15 12.52 15.62
C ILE A 174 -9.25 11.47 15.73
N SER A 175 -8.89 10.19 15.92
CA SER A 175 -9.84 9.07 15.96
C SER A 175 -9.89 8.37 17.32
N ALA A 176 -9.34 8.95 18.38
CA ALA A 176 -9.22 8.31 19.70
C ALA A 176 -10.58 7.82 20.26
N GLY A 177 -11.68 8.54 19.99
CA GLY A 177 -13.05 8.16 20.40
C GLY A 177 -13.76 7.17 19.48
N GLU A 178 -13.24 6.92 18.29
CA GLU A 178 -13.88 6.08 17.26
C GLU A 178 -13.28 4.67 17.17
N LEU A 179 -12.08 4.47 17.71
CA LEU A 179 -11.36 3.20 17.62
C LEU A 179 -11.85 2.20 18.68
N CYS A 180 -12.52 1.14 18.23
CA CYS A 180 -12.81 -0.02 19.09
C CYS A 180 -11.57 -0.94 19.15
N TRP A 181 -10.76 -0.78 20.18
CA TRP A 181 -9.49 -1.50 20.33
C TRP A 181 -9.60 -3.03 20.32
N PRO A 182 -10.61 -3.65 21.02
CA PRO A 182 -10.79 -5.10 20.95
C PRO A 182 -11.03 -5.59 19.53
N ASP A 183 -11.87 -4.89 18.75
CA ASP A 183 -12.19 -5.25 17.38
C ASP A 183 -10.96 -5.05 16.47
N LEU A 184 -10.25 -3.96 16.61
CA LEU A 184 -9.04 -3.66 15.86
C LEU A 184 -7.95 -4.72 16.07
N LEU A 185 -7.72 -5.13 17.32
CA LEU A 185 -6.76 -6.20 17.64
C LEU A 185 -7.20 -7.55 17.10
N ARG A 186 -8.49 -7.87 17.18
CA ARG A 186 -9.07 -9.10 16.62
C ARG A 186 -8.89 -9.13 15.10
N ASP A 187 -9.24 -8.05 14.41
CA ASP A 187 -9.13 -7.94 12.95
C ASP A 187 -7.66 -8.04 12.50
N ALA A 188 -6.76 -7.33 13.18
CA ALA A 188 -5.31 -7.43 12.94
C ALA A 188 -4.80 -8.86 13.16
N ALA A 189 -5.24 -9.52 14.24
CA ALA A 189 -4.87 -10.91 14.52
C ALA A 189 -5.43 -11.86 13.45
N ALA A 190 -6.67 -11.68 13.00
CA ALA A 190 -7.25 -12.50 11.93
C ALA A 190 -6.43 -12.45 10.64
N MET A 191 -5.90 -11.30 10.30
CA MET A 191 -5.01 -11.08 9.13
C MET A 191 -3.54 -11.48 9.39
N GLY A 192 -3.16 -11.90 10.60
CA GLY A 192 -1.76 -12.10 11.01
C GLY A 192 -0.93 -10.81 10.93
N ALA A 193 -1.54 -9.67 11.19
CA ALA A 193 -0.94 -8.34 11.17
C ALA A 193 -0.92 -7.67 12.57
N ARG A 194 -1.27 -8.42 13.63
CA ARG A 194 -1.30 -7.87 15.00
C ARG A 194 0.05 -7.28 15.40
N ARG A 195 1.16 -7.95 15.07
CA ARG A 195 2.50 -7.44 15.37
C ARG A 195 2.83 -6.18 14.57
N MET A 196 2.37 -6.07 13.32
CA MET A 196 2.54 -4.85 12.51
C MET A 196 1.79 -3.68 13.14
N LEU A 197 0.55 -3.93 13.58
CA LEU A 197 -0.24 -2.94 14.31
C LEU A 197 0.46 -2.51 15.60
N LEU A 198 0.83 -3.44 16.49
CA LEU A 198 1.50 -3.13 17.75
C LEU A 198 2.84 -2.40 17.53
N LEU A 199 3.57 -2.71 16.45
CA LEU A 199 4.79 -2.00 16.09
C LEU A 199 4.50 -0.54 15.72
N GLY A 200 3.52 -0.30 14.85
CA GLY A 200 3.10 1.06 14.47
C GLY A 200 2.63 1.87 15.68
N LEU A 201 1.84 1.26 16.55
CA LEU A 201 1.37 1.88 17.78
C LEU A 201 2.52 2.21 18.74
N LEU A 202 3.49 1.29 18.92
CA LEU A 202 4.67 1.54 19.77
C LEU A 202 5.55 2.68 19.20
N LEU A 203 5.64 2.80 17.88
CA LEU A 203 6.36 3.92 17.24
C LEU A 203 5.59 5.23 17.43
N ALA A 204 4.29 5.24 17.21
CA ALA A 204 3.42 6.41 17.39
C ALA A 204 3.40 6.90 18.85
N ALA A 205 3.47 5.98 19.83
CA ALA A 205 3.60 6.36 21.24
C ALA A 205 4.83 7.19 21.58
N ARG A 206 5.86 7.17 20.72
CA ARG A 206 7.06 8.02 20.87
C ARG A 206 6.86 9.43 20.32
N GLU A 207 5.80 9.63 19.58
CA GLU A 207 5.29 10.92 19.11
C GLU A 207 4.10 11.38 19.99
N ASP A 208 4.01 10.89 21.23
CA ASP A 208 2.98 11.21 22.23
C ASP A 208 1.54 10.90 21.78
N ALA A 209 1.35 9.97 20.84
CA ALA A 209 0.02 9.58 20.37
C ALA A 209 -0.81 8.94 21.50
N PRO A 210 -2.08 9.36 21.68
CA PRO A 210 -2.94 8.83 22.74
C PRO A 210 -3.30 7.36 22.46
N MET A 211 -3.13 6.50 23.47
CA MET A 211 -3.60 5.11 23.41
C MET A 211 -3.90 4.56 24.79
N PRO A 212 -4.78 3.55 24.92
CA PRO A 212 -5.01 2.87 26.18
C PRO A 212 -3.73 2.21 26.73
N ALA A 213 -3.56 2.26 28.05
CA ALA A 213 -2.38 1.71 28.71
C ALA A 213 -2.19 0.21 28.44
N GLU A 214 -3.30 -0.54 28.31
CA GLU A 214 -3.28 -1.97 28.00
C GLU A 214 -2.69 -2.23 26.60
N ILE A 215 -2.97 -1.38 25.62
CA ILE A 215 -2.46 -1.50 24.25
C ILE A 215 -0.97 -1.21 24.22
N LEU A 216 -0.55 -0.14 24.90
CA LEU A 216 0.87 0.20 25.03
C LEU A 216 1.63 -0.92 25.75
N SER A 217 1.08 -1.44 26.85
CA SER A 217 1.65 -2.57 27.58
C SER A 217 1.78 -3.81 26.69
N ALA A 218 0.75 -4.16 25.92
CA ALA A 218 0.79 -5.28 24.99
C ALA A 218 1.89 -5.11 23.93
N ALA A 219 2.09 -3.90 23.41
CA ALA A 219 3.15 -3.60 22.45
C ALA A 219 4.56 -3.70 23.07
N GLN A 220 4.73 -3.23 24.31
CA GLN A 220 5.99 -3.29 25.06
C GLN A 220 6.36 -4.69 25.52
N GLN A 221 5.39 -5.56 25.78
CA GLN A 221 5.59 -6.95 26.20
C GLN A 221 5.94 -7.89 25.02
N ASP A 222 5.58 -7.55 23.77
CA ASP A 222 5.98 -8.35 22.61
C ASP A 222 7.47 -8.09 22.29
N ARG A 223 8.33 -9.04 22.69
CA ARG A 223 9.79 -8.97 22.48
C ARG A 223 10.16 -8.76 21.01
N SER A 224 9.37 -9.23 20.06
CA SER A 224 9.62 -9.06 18.63
C SER A 224 9.30 -7.63 18.20
N VAL A 225 8.22 -7.03 18.70
CA VAL A 225 7.86 -5.62 18.47
C VAL A 225 8.97 -4.70 18.99
N VAL A 226 9.40 -4.91 20.24
CA VAL A 226 10.47 -4.09 20.83
C VAL A 226 11.78 -4.21 20.06
N ARG A 227 12.15 -5.42 19.65
CA ARG A 227 13.36 -5.66 18.82
C ARG A 227 13.27 -4.96 17.47
N LEU A 228 12.12 -5.06 16.78
CA LEU A 228 11.91 -4.39 15.48
C LEU A 228 11.95 -2.87 15.63
N ALA A 229 11.30 -2.33 16.66
CA ALA A 229 11.34 -0.89 16.97
C ALA A 229 12.76 -0.37 17.27
N GLY A 230 13.60 -1.20 17.87
CA GLY A 230 15.02 -0.89 18.09
C GLY A 230 15.84 -0.85 16.79
N ARG A 231 15.53 -1.74 15.84
CA ARG A 231 16.19 -1.78 14.53
C ARG A 231 15.86 -0.58 13.64
N ILE A 232 14.63 -0.08 13.72
CA ILE A 232 14.20 1.12 12.99
C ILE A 232 15.03 2.33 13.45
N ARG A 233 15.28 2.49 14.76
CA ARG A 233 16.14 3.55 15.30
C ARG A 233 17.58 3.51 14.74
N ALA A 234 18.08 2.33 14.45
CA ALA A 234 19.43 2.15 13.91
C ALA A 234 19.53 2.35 12.39
N GLY A 235 18.43 2.78 11.71
CA GLY A 235 18.44 3.00 10.27
C GLY A 235 18.56 1.71 9.47
N GLY A 236 17.91 0.64 9.93
CA GLY A 236 17.92 -0.66 9.23
C GLY A 236 17.33 -0.57 7.82
N PRO A 237 17.89 -1.30 6.84
CA PRO A 237 17.45 -1.26 5.46
C PRO A 237 16.03 -1.83 5.29
N GLU A 238 15.29 -1.26 4.34
CA GLU A 238 14.09 -1.89 3.80
C GLU A 238 14.39 -3.31 3.34
N SER A 239 13.60 -4.28 3.77
CA SER A 239 13.77 -5.65 3.28
C SER A 239 12.53 -6.49 3.49
N HIS A 240 12.28 -7.40 2.56
CA HIS A 240 11.31 -8.50 2.74
C HIS A 240 11.53 -9.24 4.08
N ARG A 241 12.77 -9.28 4.56
CA ARG A 241 13.14 -9.89 5.84
C ARG A 241 12.53 -9.14 7.03
N PHE A 242 12.48 -7.80 6.99
CA PHE A 242 11.81 -7.02 8.03
C PHE A 242 10.31 -7.33 8.06
N PHE A 243 9.66 -7.31 6.90
CA PHE A 243 8.25 -7.63 6.77
C PHE A 243 7.94 -9.03 7.30
N LEU A 244 8.74 -10.05 6.93
CA LEU A 244 8.60 -11.41 7.43
C LEU A 244 8.75 -11.48 8.96
N GLN A 245 9.63 -10.68 9.56
CA GLN A 245 9.78 -10.63 11.01
C GLN A 245 8.59 -9.92 11.69
N ALA A 246 7.99 -8.93 11.00
CA ALA A 246 6.79 -8.25 11.46
C ALA A 246 5.52 -9.13 11.38
N ARG A 247 5.52 -10.23 10.60
CA ARG A 247 4.48 -11.26 10.63
C ARG A 247 4.63 -12.12 11.89
N GLU A 248 3.54 -12.39 12.58
CA GLU A 248 3.57 -13.19 13.82
C GLU A 248 3.51 -14.70 13.56
N ARG A 249 2.68 -15.14 12.59
CA ARG A 249 2.40 -16.54 12.33
C ARG A 249 3.45 -17.16 11.40
N TRP A 250 4.06 -18.28 11.80
CA TRP A 250 5.03 -18.98 10.97
C TRP A 250 4.45 -19.46 9.64
N ARG A 251 3.16 -19.87 9.62
CA ARG A 251 2.44 -20.26 8.40
C ARG A 251 2.38 -19.12 7.38
N ASP A 252 2.11 -17.90 7.85
CA ASP A 252 2.06 -16.71 6.99
C ASP A 252 3.44 -16.38 6.43
N LYS A 253 4.50 -16.58 7.23
CA LYS A 253 5.89 -16.42 6.77
C LYS A 253 6.24 -17.42 5.70
N LEU A 254 5.93 -18.71 5.90
CA LEU A 254 6.14 -19.76 4.88
C LEU A 254 5.32 -19.48 3.62
N ALA A 255 4.04 -19.13 3.76
CA ALA A 255 3.21 -18.79 2.62
C ALA A 255 3.74 -17.57 1.86
N CYS A 256 4.25 -16.56 2.56
CA CYS A 256 4.89 -15.39 1.95
C CYS A 256 6.16 -15.81 1.17
N CYS A 257 7.06 -16.57 1.79
CA CYS A 257 8.26 -17.08 1.13
C CYS A 257 7.93 -17.93 -0.10
N ALA A 258 6.97 -18.86 0.01
CA ALA A 258 6.53 -19.70 -1.09
C ALA A 258 5.96 -18.85 -2.25
N ARG A 259 5.10 -17.88 -1.95
CA ARG A 259 4.55 -16.99 -2.98
C ARG A 259 5.64 -16.13 -3.63
N LEU A 260 6.57 -15.56 -2.85
CA LEU A 260 7.69 -14.79 -3.38
C LEU A 260 8.60 -15.64 -4.28
N ALA A 261 8.77 -16.91 -3.95
CA ALA A 261 9.61 -17.85 -4.74
C ALA A 261 8.90 -18.41 -5.98
N LEU A 262 7.57 -18.44 -5.99
CA LEU A 262 6.79 -19.09 -7.04
C LEU A 262 6.00 -18.12 -7.94
N THR A 263 5.75 -16.88 -7.52
CA THR A 263 4.92 -15.94 -8.29
C THR A 263 5.78 -15.15 -9.27
N PRO A 264 5.56 -15.28 -10.58
CA PRO A 264 6.29 -14.51 -11.58
C PRO A 264 6.17 -13.01 -11.36
N ASN A 265 7.23 -12.28 -11.64
CA ASN A 265 7.29 -10.83 -11.53
C ASN A 265 7.66 -10.17 -12.89
N GLU A 266 7.76 -8.85 -12.89
CA GLU A 266 8.05 -8.06 -14.08
C GLU A 266 9.32 -8.49 -14.83
N GLN A 267 10.37 -8.83 -14.08
CA GLN A 267 11.62 -9.28 -14.68
C GLN A 267 11.46 -10.58 -15.48
N ASP A 268 10.52 -11.46 -15.09
CA ASP A 268 10.27 -12.71 -15.82
C ASP A 268 9.58 -12.44 -17.15
N TYR A 269 8.62 -11.50 -17.16
CA TYR A 269 7.89 -11.11 -18.37
C TYR A 269 8.76 -10.34 -19.35
N SER A 270 9.70 -9.52 -18.86
CA SER A 270 10.63 -8.76 -19.71
C SER A 270 11.79 -9.62 -20.23
N LEU A 271 12.27 -10.61 -19.46
CA LEU A 271 13.35 -11.51 -19.87
C LEU A 271 12.97 -12.41 -21.06
N LEU A 272 11.75 -12.93 -21.07
CA LEU A 272 11.30 -13.86 -22.09
C LEU A 272 9.81 -13.61 -22.38
N PRO A 273 9.46 -12.83 -23.43
CA PRO A 273 8.08 -12.60 -23.81
C PRO A 273 7.46 -13.88 -24.38
N LEU A 274 6.72 -14.61 -23.54
CA LEU A 274 6.04 -15.85 -23.95
C LEU A 274 4.64 -15.55 -24.49
N PRO A 275 4.20 -16.25 -25.57
CA PRO A 275 2.83 -16.18 -26.03
C PRO A 275 1.86 -16.73 -24.98
N ARG A 276 0.58 -16.30 -25.05
CA ARG A 276 -0.43 -16.54 -24.02
C ARG A 276 -0.56 -18.00 -23.58
N PHE A 277 -0.50 -18.93 -24.52
CA PHE A 277 -0.62 -20.38 -24.23
C PHE A 277 0.57 -20.95 -23.45
N LEU A 278 1.75 -20.28 -23.48
CA LEU A 278 2.94 -20.62 -22.72
C LEU A 278 3.08 -19.83 -21.40
N SER A 279 2.13 -18.97 -21.07
CA SER A 279 2.18 -18.17 -19.84
C SER A 279 2.36 -18.99 -18.54
N PRO A 280 1.91 -20.24 -18.40
CA PRO A 280 2.24 -21.07 -17.24
C PRO A 280 3.74 -21.34 -17.05
N LEU A 281 4.54 -21.23 -18.10
CA LEU A 281 6.00 -21.42 -18.01
C LEU A 281 6.72 -20.30 -17.23
N TYR A 282 6.08 -19.15 -17.03
CA TYR A 282 6.65 -18.11 -16.17
C TYR A 282 6.85 -18.57 -14.73
N TYR A 283 6.05 -19.51 -14.21
CA TYR A 283 6.20 -20.01 -12.84
C TYR A 283 7.52 -20.78 -12.64
N PRO A 284 7.84 -21.83 -13.44
CA PRO A 284 9.14 -22.49 -13.32
C PRO A 284 10.31 -21.57 -13.71
N LEU A 285 10.15 -20.70 -14.71
CA LEU A 285 11.17 -19.72 -15.08
C LEU A 285 11.53 -18.81 -13.88
N HIS A 286 10.53 -18.29 -13.21
CA HIS A 286 10.72 -17.48 -12.00
C HIS A 286 11.44 -18.24 -10.89
N ALA A 287 11.01 -19.48 -10.61
CA ALA A 287 11.63 -20.31 -9.57
C ALA A 287 13.12 -20.57 -9.87
N VAL A 288 13.48 -20.86 -11.12
CA VAL A 288 14.87 -21.05 -11.56
C VAL A 288 15.67 -19.74 -11.41
N ARG A 289 15.11 -18.60 -11.83
CA ARG A 289 15.78 -17.31 -11.72
C ARG A 289 16.03 -16.91 -10.25
N VAL A 290 15.02 -17.12 -9.39
CA VAL A 290 15.13 -16.82 -7.94
C VAL A 290 16.17 -17.75 -7.29
N ALA A 291 16.16 -19.04 -7.63
CA ALA A 291 17.16 -19.99 -7.14
C ALA A 291 18.57 -19.63 -7.61
N GLY A 292 18.76 -19.20 -8.86
CA GLY A 292 20.04 -18.71 -9.38
C GLY A 292 20.53 -17.48 -8.64
N LYS A 293 19.65 -16.49 -8.42
CA LYS A 293 20.00 -15.24 -7.74
C LYS A 293 20.35 -15.41 -6.26
N TYR A 294 19.66 -16.31 -5.55
CA TYR A 294 19.81 -16.47 -4.10
C TYR A 294 20.48 -17.77 -3.67
N GLY A 295 20.61 -18.76 -4.56
CA GLY A 295 21.19 -20.07 -4.26
C GLY A 295 22.61 -20.30 -4.82
N LEU A 296 22.95 -19.67 -5.93
CA LEU A 296 24.23 -19.88 -6.61
C LEU A 296 25.16 -18.67 -6.56
N GLY A 297 24.73 -17.54 -5.96
CA GLY A 297 25.61 -16.36 -5.81
C GLY A 297 26.09 -15.76 -7.14
N LEU A 298 25.34 -15.95 -8.24
CA LEU A 298 25.62 -15.40 -9.57
C LEU A 298 24.87 -14.08 -9.76
#